data_44f49579c4ff55be8dd0f6e8727dd722
#
_entry.id   44f49579c4ff55be8dd0f6e8727dd722
#
_cell.length_a   1.000
_cell.length_b   1.000
_cell.length_c   1.000
_cell.angle_alpha   90.00
_cell.angle_beta   90.00
_cell.angle_gamma   90.00
#
_symmetry.space_group_name_H-M   'P 1'
#
loop_
_entity.id
_entity.type
_entity.pdbx_description
1 polymer ?
#
loop_
_entity_poly.entity_id
_entity_poly.type
_entity_poly.pdbx_seq_one_letter_code
_entity_poly.pdbx_strand_id
1 'polypeptide(L)'
;MTDRRQELLTLTDQFVDAFNRMNLDDVISFFSEDAVYEDSSGGRHVGHKAIRTAFEPLVGGSRGRIRFDEEDVFAEVETGKVLASWRLNLDKDGDVSVIRGIDVLEFKGYKLAKKLAYMKVDKPHLETD
;
A
#
# COMPACT_ATOMS: atom_id res chain seq x y z
N MET A 1 10.03 -21.79 15.69
CA MET A 1 9.79 -21.81 14.24
C MET A 1 8.75 -20.76 13.88
N THR A 2 9.06 -19.90 12.92
CA THR A 2 8.17 -18.82 12.58
C THR A 2 7.08 -19.30 11.62
N ASP A 3 5.85 -18.98 11.92
CA ASP A 3 4.72 -19.24 11.03
C ASP A 3 4.75 -18.22 9.88
N ARG A 4 4.83 -18.70 8.65
CA ARG A 4 4.88 -17.81 7.48
C ARG A 4 3.65 -16.91 7.38
N ARG A 5 2.48 -17.43 7.72
CA ARG A 5 1.26 -16.62 7.74
C ARG A 5 1.41 -15.44 8.70
N GLN A 6 1.90 -15.71 9.91
CA GLN A 6 2.11 -14.66 10.89
C GLN A 6 3.17 -13.66 10.43
N GLU A 7 4.23 -14.13 9.78
CA GLU A 7 5.24 -13.23 9.19
C GLU A 7 4.62 -12.27 8.19
N LEU A 8 3.79 -12.80 7.27
CA LEU A 8 3.16 -11.99 6.23
C LEU A 8 2.22 -10.96 6.84
N LEU A 9 1.44 -11.34 7.86
CA LEU A 9 0.53 -10.42 8.53
C LEU A 9 1.28 -9.35 9.31
N THR A 10 2.38 -9.72 9.97
CA THR A 10 3.22 -8.78 10.71
C THR A 10 3.89 -7.79 9.76
N LEU A 11 4.44 -8.26 8.65
CA LEU A 11 5.06 -7.39 7.64
C LEU A 11 4.03 -6.40 7.08
N THR A 12 2.82 -6.86 6.83
CA THR A 12 1.74 -6.01 6.33
C THR A 12 1.38 -4.92 7.36
N ASP A 13 1.24 -5.30 8.62
CA ASP A 13 0.97 -4.34 9.71
C ASP A 13 2.06 -3.28 9.81
N GLN A 14 3.31 -3.70 9.76
CA GLN A 14 4.45 -2.79 9.84
C GLN A 14 4.50 -1.85 8.63
N PHE A 15 4.16 -2.36 7.46
CA PHE A 15 4.11 -1.57 6.24
C PHE A 15 3.02 -0.48 6.33
N VAL A 16 1.83 -0.85 6.77
CA VAL A 16 0.73 0.11 6.97
C VAL A 16 1.11 1.15 8.05
N ASP A 17 1.77 0.71 9.11
CA ASP A 17 2.22 1.61 10.17
C ASP A 17 3.20 2.67 9.64
N ALA A 18 4.07 2.30 8.70
CA ALA A 18 5.00 3.25 8.09
C ALA A 18 4.23 4.36 7.34
N PHE A 19 3.15 4.01 6.63
CA PHE A 19 2.28 5.01 6.01
C PHE A 19 1.63 5.91 7.06
N ASN A 20 1.12 5.31 8.13
CA ASN A 20 0.41 6.06 9.18
C ASN A 20 1.33 6.99 9.96
N ARG A 21 2.62 6.65 10.07
CA ARG A 21 3.62 7.56 10.63
C ARG A 21 4.09 8.59 9.60
N MET A 22 3.64 8.49 8.35
CA MET A 22 4.04 9.37 7.26
C MET A 22 5.56 9.39 7.09
N ASN A 23 6.19 8.22 7.18
CA ASN A 23 7.62 8.04 7.04
C ASN A 23 7.93 7.38 5.69
N LEU A 24 8.22 8.20 4.69
CA LEU A 24 8.45 7.73 3.33
C LEU A 24 9.64 6.79 3.22
N ASP A 25 10.72 7.08 3.94
CA ASP A 25 11.90 6.21 3.92
C ASP A 25 11.57 4.82 4.42
N ASP A 26 10.80 4.72 5.50
CA ASP A 26 10.34 3.43 6.03
C ASP A 26 9.43 2.72 5.03
N VAL A 27 8.49 3.43 4.42
CA VAL A 27 7.61 2.84 3.39
C VAL A 27 8.45 2.20 2.29
N ILE A 28 9.42 2.94 1.77
CA ILE A 28 10.27 2.44 0.68
C ILE A 28 11.13 1.26 1.12
N SER A 29 11.56 1.24 2.39
CA SER A 29 12.41 0.16 2.89
C SER A 29 11.77 -1.22 2.85
N PHE A 30 10.44 -1.30 2.79
CA PHE A 30 9.74 -2.59 2.67
C PHE A 30 9.83 -3.19 1.28
N PHE A 31 10.04 -2.37 0.25
CA PHE A 31 10.06 -2.85 -1.14
C PHE A 31 11.42 -3.44 -1.51
N SER A 32 11.39 -4.50 -2.32
CA SER A 32 12.61 -4.98 -2.96
C SER A 32 13.10 -3.93 -3.97
N GLU A 33 14.37 -4.02 -4.34
CA GLU A 33 14.97 -3.02 -5.24
C GLU A 33 14.30 -2.96 -6.60
N ASP A 34 13.82 -4.10 -7.08
CA ASP A 34 13.12 -4.23 -8.37
C ASP A 34 11.61 -4.34 -8.24
N ALA A 35 11.08 -3.91 -7.10
CA ALA A 35 9.64 -4.01 -6.83
C ALA A 35 8.81 -3.25 -7.85
N VAL A 36 7.54 -3.69 -7.97
CA VAL A 36 6.55 -3.06 -8.84
C VAL A 36 5.39 -2.57 -8.00
N TYR A 37 5.03 -1.31 -8.18
CA TYR A 37 3.81 -0.74 -7.62
C TYR A 37 2.90 -0.29 -8.76
N GLU A 38 1.70 -0.85 -8.82
CA GLU A 38 0.66 -0.38 -9.73
C GLU A 38 -0.37 0.37 -8.92
N ASP A 39 -0.50 1.66 -9.20
CA ASP A 39 -1.42 2.52 -8.45
C ASP A 39 -2.86 2.35 -8.95
N SER A 40 -3.81 2.90 -8.21
CA SER A 40 -5.23 2.72 -8.50
C SER A 40 -5.70 3.44 -9.78
N SER A 41 -4.86 4.28 -10.35
CA SER A 41 -5.14 4.98 -11.61
C SER A 41 -4.52 4.29 -12.82
N GLY A 42 -3.86 3.15 -12.60
CA GLY A 42 -3.24 2.36 -13.67
C GLY A 42 -1.78 2.69 -13.92
N GLY A 43 -1.19 3.59 -13.14
CA GLY A 43 0.24 3.90 -13.25
C GLY A 43 1.10 2.74 -12.73
N ARG A 44 2.18 2.43 -13.45
CA ARG A 44 3.10 1.35 -13.08
C ARG A 44 4.47 1.95 -12.74
N HIS A 45 4.92 1.69 -11.52
CA HIS A 45 6.17 2.24 -10.99
C HIS A 45 7.12 1.10 -10.63
N VAL A 46 8.31 1.11 -11.21
CA VAL A 46 9.29 0.04 -11.02
C VAL A 46 10.52 0.58 -10.32
N GLY A 47 10.91 -0.04 -9.21
CA GLY A 47 12.09 0.29 -8.44
C GLY A 47 11.85 1.40 -7.41
N HIS A 48 12.79 1.52 -6.48
CA HIS A 48 12.66 2.43 -5.32
C HIS A 48 12.42 3.87 -5.73
N LYS A 49 13.16 4.38 -6.73
CA LYS A 49 13.06 5.78 -7.12
C LYS A 49 11.67 6.13 -7.64
N ALA A 50 11.13 5.29 -8.54
CA ALA A 50 9.82 5.50 -9.12
C ALA A 50 8.70 5.35 -8.07
N ILE A 51 8.83 4.35 -7.20
CA ILE A 51 7.85 4.10 -6.15
C ILE A 51 7.86 5.25 -5.13
N ARG A 52 9.04 5.75 -4.77
CA ARG A 52 9.17 6.92 -3.89
C ARG A 52 8.44 8.12 -4.48
N THR A 53 8.67 8.40 -5.75
CA THR A 53 8.02 9.52 -6.43
C THR A 53 6.49 9.37 -6.41
N ALA A 54 6.00 8.14 -6.59
CA ALA A 54 4.56 7.87 -6.59
C ALA A 54 3.92 8.09 -5.23
N PHE A 55 4.61 7.76 -4.12
CA PHE A 55 4.07 7.90 -2.77
C PHE A 55 4.33 9.26 -2.13
N GLU A 56 5.24 10.04 -2.67
CA GLU A 56 5.62 11.31 -2.06
C GLU A 56 4.44 12.25 -1.82
N PRO A 57 3.49 12.45 -2.76
CA PRO A 57 2.35 13.33 -2.50
C PRO A 57 1.52 12.90 -1.30
N LEU A 58 1.27 11.60 -1.15
CA LEU A 58 0.46 11.09 -0.06
C LEU A 58 1.21 11.14 1.28
N VAL A 59 2.40 10.55 1.30
CA VAL A 59 3.17 10.38 2.53
C VAL A 59 3.86 11.67 2.94
N GLY A 60 4.16 12.53 1.96
CA GLY A 60 4.75 13.85 2.21
C GLY A 60 3.80 14.90 2.75
N GLY A 61 2.50 14.58 2.81
CA GLY A 61 1.52 15.46 3.45
C GLY A 61 0.78 16.42 2.54
N SER A 62 0.93 16.33 1.22
CA SER A 62 0.23 17.24 0.31
C SER A 62 -1.30 17.06 0.36
N ARG A 63 -1.76 15.91 0.83
CA ARG A 63 -3.18 15.61 1.05
C ARG A 63 -3.58 15.68 2.52
N GLY A 64 -2.70 16.26 3.37
CA GLY A 64 -2.91 16.39 4.79
C GLY A 64 -2.44 15.15 5.57
N ARG A 65 -2.99 14.99 6.76
CA ARG A 65 -2.70 13.84 7.61
C ARG A 65 -3.43 12.60 7.09
N ILE A 66 -2.73 11.50 7.01
CA ILE A 66 -3.33 10.24 6.54
C ILE A 66 -3.40 9.22 7.67
N ARG A 67 -4.41 8.36 7.61
CA ARG A 67 -4.51 7.18 8.45
C ARG A 67 -5.22 6.08 7.68
N PHE A 68 -4.52 4.96 7.48
CA PHE A 68 -5.12 3.74 6.97
C PHE A 68 -5.65 2.91 8.13
N ASP A 69 -6.92 2.55 8.05
CA ASP A 69 -7.52 1.56 8.95
C ASP A 69 -7.75 0.29 8.11
N GLU A 70 -7.13 -0.82 8.51
CA GLU A 70 -7.34 -2.09 7.84
C GLU A 70 -8.69 -2.67 8.24
N GLU A 71 -9.44 -3.18 7.26
CA GLU A 71 -10.76 -3.78 7.52
C GLU A 71 -10.69 -5.30 7.46
N ASP A 72 -10.18 -5.87 6.37
CA ASP A 72 -9.99 -7.31 6.23
C ASP A 72 -8.58 -7.58 5.72
N VAL A 73 -7.89 -8.51 6.35
CA VAL A 73 -6.55 -8.89 5.92
C VAL A 73 -6.44 -10.41 5.96
N PHE A 74 -6.02 -11.01 4.87
CA PHE A 74 -5.72 -12.42 4.86
C PHE A 74 -4.55 -12.73 3.93
N ALA A 75 -3.83 -13.80 4.26
CA ALA A 75 -2.60 -14.15 3.57
C ALA A 75 -2.70 -15.53 2.95
N GLU A 76 -2.08 -15.67 1.78
CA GLU A 76 -1.84 -16.96 1.18
C GLU A 76 -0.36 -17.29 1.26
N VAL A 77 -0.05 -18.34 2.01
CA VAL A 77 1.32 -18.66 2.39
C VAL A 77 2.16 -19.13 1.21
N GLU A 78 1.58 -19.93 0.32
CA GLU A 78 2.34 -20.52 -0.80
C GLU A 78 2.87 -19.47 -1.78
N THR A 79 2.10 -18.44 -2.04
CA THR A 79 2.49 -17.39 -3.00
C THR A 79 3.09 -16.17 -2.30
N GLY A 80 2.98 -16.08 -0.99
CA GLY A 80 3.43 -14.89 -0.25
C GLY A 80 2.52 -13.68 -0.46
N LYS A 81 1.28 -13.92 -0.88
CA LYS A 81 0.34 -12.83 -1.15
C LYS A 81 -0.51 -12.52 0.06
N VAL A 82 -0.79 -11.22 0.21
CA VAL A 82 -1.69 -10.70 1.25
C VAL A 82 -2.70 -9.81 0.57
N LEU A 83 -3.97 -10.04 0.86
CA LEU A 83 -5.04 -9.13 0.49
C LEU A 83 -5.39 -8.31 1.72
N ALA A 84 -5.34 -6.99 1.58
CA ALA A 84 -5.66 -6.07 2.66
C ALA A 84 -6.65 -5.04 2.16
N SER A 85 -7.87 -5.06 2.72
CA SER A 85 -8.84 -4.00 2.44
C SER A 85 -8.67 -2.92 3.49
N TRP A 86 -8.85 -1.66 3.08
CA TRP A 86 -8.54 -0.53 3.93
C TRP A 86 -9.49 0.63 3.71
N ARG A 87 -9.54 1.45 4.74
CA ARG A 87 -10.17 2.75 4.72
C ARG A 87 -9.08 3.79 4.93
N LEU A 88 -8.89 4.65 3.96
CA LEU A 88 -7.92 5.75 4.06
C LEU A 88 -8.64 7.01 4.48
N ASN A 89 -8.26 7.53 5.62
CA ASN A 89 -8.76 8.77 6.17
C ASN A 89 -7.78 9.90 5.83
N LEU A 90 -8.28 10.95 5.20
CA LEU A 90 -7.50 12.12 4.83
C LEU A 90 -8.04 13.31 5.60
N ASP A 91 -7.15 14.01 6.32
CA ASP A 91 -7.53 15.22 7.08
C ASP A 91 -6.60 16.35 6.66
N LYS A 92 -7.12 17.25 5.84
CA LYS A 92 -6.38 18.43 5.40
C LYS A 92 -7.03 19.66 5.99
N ASP A 93 -6.41 20.19 7.04
CA ASP A 93 -6.86 21.42 7.73
C ASP A 93 -8.32 21.31 8.20
N GLY A 94 -8.70 20.15 8.73
CA GLY A 94 -10.05 19.89 9.23
C GLY A 94 -11.03 19.42 8.17
N ASP A 95 -10.62 19.41 6.91
CA ASP A 95 -11.43 18.92 5.80
C ASP A 95 -11.17 17.43 5.66
N VAL A 96 -12.12 16.61 6.14
CA VAL A 96 -11.94 15.15 6.25
C VAL A 96 -12.61 14.45 5.07
N SER A 97 -11.88 13.55 4.41
CA SER A 97 -12.44 12.69 3.38
C SER A 97 -12.00 11.25 3.60
N VAL A 98 -12.75 10.32 3.02
CA VAL A 98 -12.50 8.89 3.17
C VAL A 98 -12.48 8.23 1.80
N ILE A 99 -11.47 7.40 1.61
CA ILE A 99 -11.33 6.57 0.41
C ILE A 99 -11.23 5.13 0.88
N ARG A 100 -11.90 4.22 0.18
CA ARG A 100 -11.79 2.78 0.46
C ARG A 100 -11.14 2.06 -0.69
N GLY A 101 -10.40 1.00 -0.37
CA GLY A 101 -9.73 0.23 -1.38
C GLY A 101 -9.22 -1.10 -0.88
N ILE A 102 -8.50 -1.76 -1.77
CA ILE A 102 -7.88 -3.06 -1.52
C ILE A 102 -6.48 -3.03 -2.10
N ASP A 103 -5.53 -3.57 -1.36
CA ASP A 103 -4.19 -3.86 -1.86
C ASP A 103 -4.03 -5.36 -2.03
N VAL A 104 -3.39 -5.76 -3.12
CA VAL A 104 -2.84 -7.10 -3.25
C VAL A 104 -1.33 -6.96 -3.14
N LEU A 105 -0.77 -7.51 -2.07
CA LEU A 105 0.67 -7.45 -1.79
C LEU A 105 1.29 -8.81 -2.07
N GLU A 106 2.50 -8.81 -2.61
CA GLU A 106 3.24 -10.05 -2.83
C GLU A 106 4.62 -9.89 -2.22
N PHE A 107 4.88 -10.69 -1.19
CA PHE A 107 6.17 -10.70 -0.48
C PHE A 107 7.04 -11.83 -1.01
N LYS A 108 8.33 -11.55 -1.19
CA LYS A 108 9.37 -12.56 -1.42
C LYS A 108 10.35 -12.44 -0.26
N GLY A 109 10.39 -13.49 0.58
CA GLY A 109 11.10 -13.38 1.84
C GLY A 109 10.47 -12.29 2.70
N TYR A 110 11.25 -11.34 3.13
CA TYR A 110 10.79 -10.24 3.97
C TYR A 110 10.57 -8.94 3.18
N LYS A 111 10.74 -8.98 1.84
CA LYS A 111 10.58 -7.78 1.02
C LYS A 111 9.34 -7.85 0.17
N LEU A 112 8.72 -6.71 -0.01
CA LEU A 112 7.54 -6.55 -0.84
C LEU A 112 7.98 -6.43 -2.30
N ALA A 113 7.65 -7.45 -3.09
CA ALA A 113 8.04 -7.48 -4.50
C ALA A 113 7.01 -6.79 -5.38
N LYS A 114 5.75 -6.76 -4.96
CA LYS A 114 4.67 -6.22 -5.78
C LYS A 114 3.54 -5.70 -4.91
N LYS A 115 3.03 -4.53 -5.28
CA LYS A 115 1.85 -3.94 -4.65
C LYS A 115 0.91 -3.50 -5.75
N LEU A 116 -0.30 -4.07 -5.75
CA LEU A 116 -1.38 -3.67 -6.65
C LEU A 116 -2.44 -2.98 -5.83
N ALA A 117 -2.75 -1.74 -6.16
CA ALA A 117 -3.75 -0.96 -5.44
C ALA A 117 -5.03 -0.84 -6.26
N TYR A 118 -6.14 -1.05 -5.61
CA TYR A 118 -7.47 -0.90 -6.18
C TYR A 118 -8.27 0.06 -5.30
N MET A 119 -9.01 0.95 -5.92
CA MET A 119 -9.76 1.96 -5.17
C MET A 119 -11.23 1.86 -5.50
N LYS A 120 -12.06 1.96 -4.48
CA LYS A 120 -13.50 1.98 -4.64
C LYS A 120 -13.92 3.39 -5.06
N VAL A 121 -14.54 3.51 -6.22
CA VAL A 121 -14.96 4.80 -6.78
C VAL A 121 -16.44 4.72 -7.18
N ASP A 122 -17.07 5.87 -7.30
CA ASP A 122 -18.46 5.95 -7.72
C ASP A 122 -18.65 5.72 -9.22
N LYS A 123 -17.58 5.89 -10.01
CA LYS A 123 -17.60 5.61 -11.45
C LYS A 123 -16.42 4.72 -11.81
N PRO A 124 -16.63 3.74 -12.69
CA PRO A 124 -15.53 2.88 -13.09
C PRO A 124 -14.51 3.65 -13.94
N HIS A 125 -13.25 3.29 -13.75
CA HIS A 125 -12.17 3.75 -14.62
C HIS A 125 -12.01 2.71 -15.72
N LEU A 126 -12.20 3.13 -16.97
CA LEU A 126 -12.10 2.23 -18.11
C LEU A 126 -10.70 2.33 -18.72
N GLU A 127 -10.05 1.19 -18.85
CA GLU A 127 -8.77 1.13 -19.54
C GLU A 127 -9.02 1.15 -21.04
N THR A 128 -8.22 1.92 -21.75
CA THR A 128 -8.27 1.98 -23.20
C THR A 128 -6.94 1.53 -23.77
N ASP A 129 -7.00 0.73 -24.82
CA ASP A 129 -5.79 0.23 -25.49
C ASP A 129 -5.04 1.34 -26.23
#